data_ce0513938c2e2ea03a98feaed069e0c4
#
_entry.id   ce0513938c2e2ea03a98feaed069e0c4
#
_cell.length_a   1.000
_cell.length_b   1.000
_cell.length_c   1.000
_cell.angle_alpha   90.00
_cell.angle_beta   90.00
_cell.angle_gamma   90.00
#
_symmetry.space_group_name_H-M   'P 1'
#
loop_
_entity.id
_entity.type
_entity.pdbx_description
1 polymer ?
#
loop_
_entity_poly.entity_id
_entity_poly.type
_entity_poly.pdbx_seq_one_letter_code
_entity_poly.pdbx_strand_id
1 'polypeptide(L)'
;MESKINIVAKSAVSHEQLEHRLMLGADAIEIQLLEELNDNDGLPTKDWHECIDINMLVNYPVVALHVPISKDMVMLEHLHNVEYRTAFKNICSLANFIGSVRETVITVVIHSEMCYDKMLKIGLLNDLTYTLDDMLSVFTWIRIAVENVVPVNYDGEGIVLRNNYKFDNVLMVKYLRGFMQYGDRLGTLFDVAHAIGSKRVHNAISDVLKLDVDKLGYELNEYYKANKDYCFGIHLANMTGFGIKSENHGTKLNRGKESSPVIEPLVLYDKYEYSCYVCPEVKEKDYNNCVNLKAAIEIIRDYEKLKTLER
;
A
#
# COMPACT_ATOMS: atom_id res chain seq x y z
N MET A 1 14.68 -0.89 24.69
CA MET A 1 13.68 -1.90 24.21
C MET A 1 13.58 -1.72 22.71
N GLU A 2 13.92 -2.75 21.94
CA GLU A 2 13.67 -2.68 20.48
C GLU A 2 12.17 -2.70 20.24
N SER A 3 11.74 -1.89 19.27
CA SER A 3 10.35 -1.90 18.85
C SER A 3 10.07 -3.22 18.13
N LYS A 4 9.13 -3.99 18.67
CA LYS A 4 8.54 -5.15 17.99
C LYS A 4 7.95 -4.68 16.65
N ILE A 5 8.16 -5.44 15.59
CA ILE A 5 7.52 -5.16 14.29
C ILE A 5 6.00 -5.27 14.47
N ASN A 6 5.28 -4.20 14.17
CA ASN A 6 3.83 -4.20 14.17
C ASN A 6 3.32 -4.91 12.90
N ILE A 7 2.86 -6.14 13.04
CA ILE A 7 2.34 -6.94 11.92
C ILE A 7 0.85 -6.63 11.71
N VAL A 8 0.54 -6.11 10.54
CA VAL A 8 -0.82 -5.82 10.10
C VAL A 8 -1.26 -6.88 9.10
N ALA A 9 -2.48 -7.36 9.20
CA ALA A 9 -3.02 -8.31 8.22
C ALA A 9 -4.12 -7.66 7.36
N LYS A 10 -4.06 -7.87 6.05
CA LYS A 10 -5.08 -7.41 5.11
C LYS A 10 -6.35 -8.27 5.23
N SER A 11 -7.52 -7.64 5.30
CA SER A 11 -8.83 -8.29 5.44
C SER A 11 -9.89 -7.56 4.65
N ALA A 12 -10.86 -8.29 4.10
CA ALA A 12 -12.11 -7.68 3.66
C ALA A 12 -12.97 -7.25 4.86
N VAL A 13 -14.06 -6.52 4.60
CA VAL A 13 -15.06 -6.12 5.60
C VAL A 13 -15.90 -7.35 5.99
N SER A 14 -15.35 -8.23 6.82
CA SER A 14 -15.97 -9.48 7.24
C SER A 14 -15.54 -9.83 8.66
N HIS A 15 -16.50 -10.03 9.56
CA HIS A 15 -16.24 -10.41 10.96
C HIS A 15 -15.36 -11.66 11.05
N GLU A 16 -15.70 -12.69 10.28
CA GLU A 16 -14.95 -13.95 10.26
C GLU A 16 -13.50 -13.75 9.83
N GLN A 17 -13.26 -12.94 8.78
CA GLN A 17 -11.91 -12.66 8.34
C GLN A 17 -11.13 -11.81 9.34
N LEU A 18 -11.73 -10.78 9.91
CA LEU A 18 -11.10 -9.91 10.90
C LEU A 18 -10.61 -10.70 12.11
N GLU A 19 -11.49 -11.51 12.69
CA GLU A 19 -11.18 -12.37 13.84
C GLU A 19 -10.07 -13.38 13.49
N HIS A 20 -10.20 -14.04 12.35
CA HIS A 20 -9.24 -15.04 11.90
C HIS A 20 -7.83 -14.43 11.71
N ARG A 21 -7.69 -13.22 11.13
CA ARG A 21 -6.39 -12.53 10.97
C ARG A 21 -5.67 -12.31 12.29
N LEU A 22 -6.41 -11.87 13.31
CA LEU A 22 -5.86 -11.67 14.66
C LEU A 22 -5.49 -13.01 15.31
N MET A 23 -6.29 -14.07 15.13
CA MET A 23 -5.98 -15.42 15.61
C MET A 23 -4.70 -15.98 14.98
N LEU A 24 -4.34 -15.59 13.75
CA LEU A 24 -3.09 -15.97 13.11
C LEU A 24 -1.86 -15.23 13.69
N GLY A 25 -2.05 -14.26 14.58
CA GLY A 25 -0.97 -13.53 15.26
C GLY A 25 -0.63 -12.17 14.66
N ALA A 26 -1.52 -11.60 13.82
CA ALA A 26 -1.43 -10.19 13.46
C ALA A 26 -1.71 -9.30 14.68
N ASP A 27 -1.02 -8.16 14.76
CA ASP A 27 -1.21 -7.18 15.83
C ASP A 27 -2.35 -6.20 15.50
N ALA A 28 -2.62 -5.97 14.20
CA ALA A 28 -3.64 -5.05 13.70
C ALA A 28 -4.13 -5.45 12.29
N ILE A 29 -5.09 -4.68 11.77
CA ILE A 29 -5.79 -4.95 10.52
C ILE A 29 -5.67 -3.77 9.56
N GLU A 30 -5.39 -4.08 8.29
CA GLU A 30 -5.64 -3.22 7.15
C GLU A 30 -6.90 -3.71 6.43
N ILE A 31 -7.91 -2.86 6.30
CA ILE A 31 -9.12 -3.18 5.55
C ILE A 31 -8.87 -2.96 4.06
N GLN A 32 -9.04 -3.99 3.26
CA GLN A 32 -9.16 -3.87 1.81
C GLN A 32 -10.63 -3.64 1.48
N LEU A 33 -10.97 -2.41 1.09
CA LEU A 33 -12.28 -2.15 0.51
C LEU A 33 -12.34 -2.80 -0.89
N LEU A 34 -13.43 -3.51 -1.16
CA LEU A 34 -13.68 -4.14 -2.46
C LEU A 34 -14.77 -3.34 -3.19
N GLU A 35 -16.02 -3.77 -3.05
CA GLU A 35 -17.15 -3.15 -3.74
C GLU A 35 -18.24 -2.69 -2.75
N GLU A 36 -17.98 -2.74 -1.45
CA GLU A 36 -18.95 -2.48 -0.39
C GLU A 36 -19.58 -1.08 -0.52
N LEU A 37 -18.76 -0.10 -0.93
CA LEU A 37 -19.18 1.29 -1.08
C LEU A 37 -19.51 1.69 -2.52
N ASN A 38 -19.38 0.77 -3.49
CA ASN A 38 -19.55 1.09 -4.89
C ASN A 38 -21.02 1.36 -5.23
N ASP A 39 -21.26 2.45 -5.94
CA ASP A 39 -22.54 2.75 -6.58
C ASP A 39 -22.73 1.96 -7.88
N ASN A 40 -23.75 2.33 -8.66
CA ASN A 40 -24.06 1.67 -9.94
C ASN A 40 -22.98 1.90 -11.02
N ASP A 41 -22.18 2.94 -10.89
CA ASP A 41 -21.10 3.32 -11.80
C ASP A 41 -19.74 2.77 -11.35
N GLY A 42 -19.71 2.04 -10.23
CA GLY A 42 -18.52 1.40 -9.69
C GLY A 42 -17.68 2.29 -8.77
N LEU A 43 -18.09 3.53 -8.50
CA LEU A 43 -17.38 4.43 -7.59
C LEU A 43 -17.82 4.24 -6.14
N PRO A 44 -16.91 4.33 -5.14
CA PRO A 44 -17.22 4.14 -3.73
C PRO A 44 -17.92 5.38 -3.11
N THR A 45 -19.11 5.70 -3.62
CA THR A 45 -19.91 6.88 -3.26
C THR A 45 -21.12 6.57 -2.39
N LYS A 46 -21.49 5.29 -2.20
CA LYS A 46 -22.57 4.92 -1.29
C LYS A 46 -22.26 5.34 0.14
N ASP A 47 -23.29 5.77 0.87
CA ASP A 47 -23.15 6.10 2.28
C ASP A 47 -22.68 4.86 3.08
N TRP A 48 -21.50 4.95 3.65
CA TRP A 48 -20.93 3.84 4.41
C TRP A 48 -21.73 3.49 5.68
N HIS A 49 -22.53 4.43 6.21
CA HIS A 49 -23.45 4.13 7.33
C HIS A 49 -24.52 3.11 6.95
N GLU A 50 -24.89 3.04 5.66
CA GLU A 50 -25.91 2.10 5.17
C GLU A 50 -25.29 0.77 4.70
N CYS A 51 -24.01 0.77 4.31
CA CYS A 51 -23.36 -0.35 3.65
C CYS A 51 -22.42 -1.15 4.55
N ILE A 52 -21.89 -0.56 5.62
CA ILE A 52 -20.88 -1.16 6.48
C ILE A 52 -21.37 -1.22 7.93
N ASP A 53 -21.28 -2.41 8.53
CA ASP A 53 -21.43 -2.52 9.98
C ASP A 53 -20.22 -1.89 10.69
N ILE A 54 -20.36 -0.61 11.00
CA ILE A 54 -19.31 0.17 11.62
C ILE A 54 -18.94 -0.34 13.01
N ASN A 55 -19.91 -0.89 13.76
CA ASN A 55 -19.64 -1.45 15.09
C ASN A 55 -18.66 -2.63 14.98
N MET A 56 -18.75 -3.40 13.90
CA MET A 56 -17.77 -4.42 13.60
C MET A 56 -16.38 -3.80 13.47
N LEU A 57 -16.17 -2.79 12.62
CA LEU A 57 -14.85 -2.24 12.36
C LEU A 57 -14.21 -1.54 13.56
N VAL A 58 -14.98 -0.83 14.38
CA VAL A 58 -14.45 -0.13 15.56
C VAL A 58 -14.04 -1.08 16.69
N ASN A 59 -14.55 -2.31 16.69
CA ASN A 59 -14.19 -3.31 17.70
C ASN A 59 -12.87 -4.05 17.36
N TYR A 60 -12.35 -3.89 16.15
CA TYR A 60 -11.08 -4.50 15.74
C TYR A 60 -9.94 -3.46 15.68
N PRO A 61 -8.68 -3.86 15.83
CA PRO A 61 -7.53 -2.96 15.77
C PRO A 61 -7.22 -2.53 14.33
N VAL A 62 -8.17 -1.86 13.66
CA VAL A 62 -7.98 -1.31 12.32
C VAL A 62 -7.00 -0.14 12.38
N VAL A 63 -5.97 -0.15 11.53
CA VAL A 63 -4.93 0.88 11.41
C VAL A 63 -4.81 1.46 10.00
N ALA A 64 -5.38 0.78 9.01
CA ALA A 64 -5.37 1.25 7.64
C ALA A 64 -6.63 0.82 6.87
N LEU A 65 -7.04 1.66 5.91
CA LEU A 65 -8.03 1.35 4.87
C LEU A 65 -7.35 1.50 3.51
N HIS A 66 -7.41 0.45 2.72
CA HIS A 66 -6.95 0.46 1.35
C HIS A 66 -8.14 0.73 0.41
N VAL A 67 -7.99 1.69 -0.50
CA VAL A 67 -9.03 1.99 -1.51
C VAL A 67 -9.32 0.75 -2.37
N PRO A 68 -10.54 0.64 -2.95
CA PRO A 68 -10.88 -0.46 -3.85
C PRO A 68 -9.89 -0.58 -5.02
N ILE A 69 -9.52 -1.83 -5.38
CA ILE A 69 -8.64 -2.15 -6.51
C ILE A 69 -9.47 -2.63 -7.72
N SER A 70 -10.65 -2.08 -7.91
CA SER A 70 -11.54 -2.43 -9.02
C SER A 70 -11.17 -1.70 -10.31
N LYS A 71 -11.86 -2.04 -11.40
CA LYS A 71 -11.61 -1.49 -12.74
C LYS A 71 -11.69 0.04 -12.79
N ASP A 72 -12.55 0.66 -11.96
CA ASP A 72 -12.75 2.10 -11.86
C ASP A 72 -12.12 2.68 -10.59
N MET A 73 -10.93 2.23 -10.29
CA MET A 73 -10.15 2.53 -9.11
C MET A 73 -9.96 4.03 -8.87
N VAL A 74 -10.20 4.48 -7.64
CA VAL A 74 -9.85 5.84 -7.22
C VAL A 74 -8.33 5.92 -7.06
N MET A 75 -7.69 6.71 -7.91
CA MET A 75 -6.25 6.96 -7.88
C MET A 75 -5.95 8.40 -7.53
N LEU A 76 -4.74 8.65 -7.07
CA LEU A 76 -4.28 9.98 -6.67
C LEU A 76 -4.51 11.01 -7.80
N GLU A 77 -4.12 10.67 -9.04
CA GLU A 77 -4.28 11.53 -10.21
C GLU A 77 -5.74 11.80 -10.60
N HIS A 78 -6.67 10.97 -10.16
CA HIS A 78 -8.09 11.17 -10.45
C HIS A 78 -8.77 12.18 -9.53
N LEU A 79 -8.14 12.56 -8.40
CA LEU A 79 -8.75 13.44 -7.41
C LEU A 79 -8.98 14.89 -7.88
N HIS A 80 -8.44 15.27 -9.06
CA HIS A 80 -8.82 16.52 -9.71
C HIS A 80 -10.27 16.50 -10.22
N ASN A 81 -10.81 15.31 -10.55
CA ASN A 81 -12.20 15.12 -10.90
C ASN A 81 -13.08 15.10 -9.64
N VAL A 82 -14.19 15.82 -9.68
CA VAL A 82 -15.14 15.97 -8.58
C VAL A 82 -15.73 14.63 -8.10
N GLU A 83 -16.04 13.72 -9.04
CA GLU A 83 -16.66 12.42 -8.72
C GLU A 83 -15.69 11.53 -7.94
N TYR A 84 -14.46 11.35 -8.45
CA TYR A 84 -13.41 10.58 -7.76
C TYR A 84 -13.01 11.22 -6.43
N ARG A 85 -12.97 12.54 -6.36
CA ARG A 85 -12.72 13.26 -5.12
C ARG A 85 -13.82 13.04 -4.10
N THR A 86 -15.09 13.00 -4.52
CA THR A 86 -16.23 12.69 -3.66
C THR A 86 -16.16 11.26 -3.15
N ALA A 87 -15.85 10.31 -4.02
CA ALA A 87 -15.63 8.91 -3.66
C ALA A 87 -14.49 8.74 -2.63
N PHE A 88 -13.37 9.42 -2.84
CA PHE A 88 -12.25 9.38 -1.90
C PHE A 88 -12.57 10.05 -0.56
N LYS A 89 -13.32 11.18 -0.57
CA LYS A 89 -13.82 11.81 0.65
C LYS A 89 -14.73 10.88 1.46
N ASN A 90 -15.54 10.06 0.81
CA ASN A 90 -16.39 9.07 1.48
C ASN A 90 -15.54 8.01 2.22
N ILE A 91 -14.50 7.50 1.58
CA ILE A 91 -13.54 6.56 2.22
C ILE A 91 -12.81 7.25 3.38
N CYS A 92 -12.33 8.49 3.19
CA CYS A 92 -11.69 9.27 4.25
C CYS A 92 -12.62 9.52 5.44
N SER A 93 -13.92 9.75 5.18
CA SER A 93 -14.95 9.92 6.23
C SER A 93 -15.10 8.66 7.06
N LEU A 94 -15.21 7.48 6.42
CA LEU A 94 -15.25 6.19 7.11
C LEU A 94 -13.99 5.98 7.97
N ALA A 95 -12.80 6.20 7.39
CA ALA A 95 -11.54 6.07 8.12
C ALA A 95 -11.46 7.03 9.31
N ASN A 96 -11.89 8.28 9.12
CA ASN A 96 -11.89 9.29 10.17
C ASN A 96 -12.86 8.92 11.30
N PHE A 97 -14.03 8.37 10.99
CA PHE A 97 -14.97 7.89 12.00
C PHE A 97 -14.36 6.75 12.83
N ILE A 98 -13.80 5.72 12.18
CA ILE A 98 -13.11 4.61 12.86
C ILE A 98 -12.01 5.18 13.77
N GLY A 99 -11.20 6.08 13.23
CA GLY A 99 -10.09 6.72 13.95
C GLY A 99 -10.54 7.50 15.16
N SER A 100 -11.62 8.27 15.03
CA SER A 100 -12.19 9.08 16.13
C SER A 100 -12.74 8.23 17.27
N VAL A 101 -13.42 7.12 16.97
CA VAL A 101 -13.96 6.21 17.98
C VAL A 101 -12.84 5.45 18.70
N ARG A 102 -11.77 5.11 17.98
CA ARG A 102 -10.65 4.34 18.52
C ARG A 102 -9.53 5.22 19.08
N GLU A 103 -9.60 6.53 18.93
CA GLU A 103 -8.54 7.48 19.27
C GLU A 103 -7.20 7.10 18.61
N THR A 104 -7.26 6.66 17.33
CA THR A 104 -6.11 6.15 16.56
C THR A 104 -6.13 6.71 15.15
N VAL A 105 -4.99 7.19 14.66
CA VAL A 105 -4.87 7.68 13.28
C VAL A 105 -4.92 6.52 12.30
N ILE A 106 -5.88 6.54 11.37
CA ILE A 106 -6.04 5.53 10.32
C ILE A 106 -5.30 5.95 9.05
N THR A 107 -4.52 5.05 8.48
CA THR A 107 -3.84 5.27 7.19
C THR A 107 -4.81 4.95 6.06
N VAL A 108 -5.10 5.92 5.18
CA VAL A 108 -5.85 5.67 3.94
C VAL A 108 -4.82 5.47 2.82
N VAL A 109 -4.80 4.27 2.23
CA VAL A 109 -3.85 3.89 1.17
C VAL A 109 -4.47 4.14 -0.19
N ILE A 110 -3.75 4.85 -1.06
CA ILE A 110 -4.15 5.18 -2.43
C ILE A 110 -2.99 4.94 -3.40
N HIS A 111 -3.30 4.39 -4.57
CA HIS A 111 -2.32 4.23 -5.65
C HIS A 111 -2.15 5.50 -6.47
N SER A 112 -1.03 5.58 -7.22
CA SER A 112 -0.86 6.49 -8.34
C SER A 112 -0.23 5.71 -9.50
N GLU A 113 -0.83 5.79 -10.68
CA GLU A 113 -0.28 5.18 -11.91
C GLU A 113 0.36 6.21 -12.84
N MET A 114 0.24 7.49 -12.53
CA MET A 114 0.87 8.56 -13.30
C MET A 114 2.27 8.89 -12.76
N CYS A 115 3.25 9.09 -13.64
CA CYS A 115 4.58 9.48 -13.20
C CYS A 115 4.63 10.93 -12.67
N TYR A 116 5.53 11.14 -11.71
CA TYR A 116 5.76 12.44 -11.08
C TYR A 116 6.00 13.56 -12.10
N ASP A 117 6.91 13.36 -13.06
CA ASP A 117 7.28 14.36 -14.06
C ASP A 117 6.06 14.80 -14.91
N LYS A 118 5.16 13.86 -15.25
CA LYS A 118 3.95 14.17 -16.01
C LYS A 118 2.97 14.98 -15.17
N MET A 119 2.72 14.56 -13.92
CA MET A 119 1.83 15.28 -13.00
C MET A 119 2.34 16.71 -12.73
N LEU A 120 3.65 16.87 -12.56
CA LEU A 120 4.27 18.17 -12.37
C LEU A 120 4.10 19.07 -13.62
N LYS A 121 4.40 18.51 -14.81
CA LYS A 121 4.33 19.24 -16.09
C LYS A 121 2.93 19.77 -16.42
N ILE A 122 1.88 19.00 -16.10
CA ILE A 122 0.49 19.41 -16.36
C ILE A 122 -0.14 20.22 -15.22
N GLY A 123 0.63 20.52 -14.16
CA GLY A 123 0.15 21.30 -13.01
C GLY A 123 -0.71 20.53 -12.00
N LEU A 124 -0.92 19.24 -12.23
CA LEU A 124 -1.83 18.40 -11.41
C LEU A 124 -1.39 18.33 -9.93
N LEU A 125 -0.09 18.33 -9.65
CA LEU A 125 0.41 18.31 -8.27
C LEU A 125 -0.01 19.55 -7.48
N ASN A 126 -0.13 20.72 -8.15
CA ASN A 126 -0.62 21.93 -7.50
C ASN A 126 -2.08 21.79 -7.08
N ASP A 127 -2.93 21.26 -7.97
CA ASP A 127 -4.35 21.06 -7.69
C ASP A 127 -4.53 20.02 -6.56
N LEU A 128 -3.72 18.95 -6.58
CA LEU A 128 -3.72 17.93 -5.54
C LEU A 128 -3.28 18.47 -4.18
N THR A 129 -2.34 19.42 -4.14
CA THR A 129 -1.92 20.07 -2.88
C THR A 129 -3.12 20.65 -2.14
N TYR A 130 -3.94 21.45 -2.81
CA TYR A 130 -5.14 22.05 -2.21
C TYR A 130 -6.18 21.00 -1.84
N THR A 131 -6.40 20.02 -2.73
CA THR A 131 -7.40 18.97 -2.51
C THR A 131 -7.07 18.10 -1.29
N LEU A 132 -5.82 17.69 -1.15
CA LEU A 132 -5.39 16.82 -0.04
C LEU A 132 -5.29 17.60 1.26
N ASP A 133 -4.84 18.85 1.21
CA ASP A 133 -4.75 19.70 2.39
C ASP A 133 -6.14 20.02 2.96
N ASP A 134 -7.12 20.33 2.11
CA ASP A 134 -8.53 20.49 2.49
C ASP A 134 -9.07 19.22 3.15
N MET A 135 -8.85 18.04 2.56
CA MET A 135 -9.26 16.76 3.13
C MET A 135 -8.65 16.52 4.51
N LEU A 136 -7.35 16.74 4.65
CA LEU A 136 -6.63 16.52 5.90
C LEU A 136 -6.99 17.57 6.97
N SER A 137 -7.45 18.76 6.58
CA SER A 137 -7.97 19.75 7.52
C SER A 137 -9.29 19.32 8.17
N VAL A 138 -10.15 18.66 7.40
CA VAL A 138 -11.49 18.19 7.84
C VAL A 138 -11.38 16.86 8.58
N PHE A 139 -10.61 15.92 8.06
CA PHE A 139 -10.48 14.57 8.61
C PHE A 139 -9.24 14.47 9.51
N THR A 140 -9.41 14.73 10.80
CA THR A 140 -8.27 14.86 11.74
C THR A 140 -7.69 13.53 12.21
N TRP A 141 -8.44 12.43 12.07
CA TRP A 141 -8.03 11.08 12.48
C TRP A 141 -7.50 10.22 11.36
N ILE A 142 -7.12 10.82 10.24
CA ILE A 142 -6.50 10.08 9.13
C ILE A 142 -5.13 10.63 8.76
N ARG A 143 -4.37 9.79 8.10
CA ARG A 143 -3.23 10.14 7.24
C ARG A 143 -3.38 9.42 5.90
N ILE A 144 -2.80 9.97 4.85
CA ILE A 144 -2.89 9.42 3.49
C ILE A 144 -1.52 8.85 3.10
N ALA A 145 -1.49 7.65 2.56
CA ALA A 145 -0.29 7.00 2.06
C ALA A 145 -0.40 6.71 0.57
N VAL A 146 0.55 7.21 -0.22
CA VAL A 146 0.65 6.94 -1.66
C VAL A 146 1.53 5.71 -1.88
N GLU A 147 0.95 4.65 -2.45
CA GLU A 147 1.64 3.40 -2.71
C GLU A 147 2.44 3.45 -4.02
N ASN A 148 3.65 2.85 -4.04
CA ASN A 148 4.38 2.61 -5.28
C ASN A 148 3.76 1.45 -6.05
N VAL A 149 3.71 1.57 -7.37
CA VAL A 149 3.17 0.53 -8.26
C VAL A 149 4.24 0.04 -9.23
N VAL A 150 4.01 -1.12 -9.85
CA VAL A 150 4.89 -1.64 -10.91
C VAL A 150 4.76 -0.75 -12.15
N PRO A 151 5.87 -0.35 -12.82
CA PRO A 151 5.83 0.59 -13.95
C PRO A 151 5.15 0.04 -15.21
N VAL A 152 4.87 -1.25 -15.25
CA VAL A 152 4.17 -1.90 -16.37
C VAL A 152 3.12 -2.87 -15.87
N ASN A 153 2.07 -3.03 -16.65
CA ASN A 153 1.02 -4.00 -16.42
C ASN A 153 0.78 -4.83 -17.69
N TYR A 154 -0.02 -5.87 -17.56
CA TYR A 154 -0.53 -6.67 -18.68
C TYR A 154 -2.05 -6.62 -18.69
N ASP A 155 -2.64 -6.11 -19.79
CA ASP A 155 -4.08 -5.90 -19.92
C ASP A 155 -4.84 -7.07 -20.56
N GLY A 156 -4.15 -8.18 -20.85
CA GLY A 156 -4.69 -9.34 -21.55
C GLY A 156 -4.36 -9.37 -23.05
N GLU A 157 -3.99 -8.25 -23.64
CA GLU A 157 -3.60 -8.10 -25.04
C GLU A 157 -2.11 -7.82 -25.20
N GLY A 158 -1.50 -7.18 -24.20
CA GLY A 158 -0.08 -6.84 -24.25
C GLY A 158 0.46 -6.16 -22.99
N ILE A 159 1.69 -5.66 -23.10
CA ILE A 159 2.34 -4.91 -22.03
C ILE A 159 1.89 -3.44 -22.11
N VAL A 160 1.29 -2.95 -21.04
CA VAL A 160 0.88 -1.55 -20.90
C VAL A 160 1.83 -0.85 -19.93
N LEU A 161 2.35 0.30 -20.35
CA LEU A 161 3.14 1.16 -19.48
C LEU A 161 2.21 1.94 -18.54
N ARG A 162 2.40 1.77 -17.24
CA ARG A 162 1.68 2.55 -16.23
C ARG A 162 2.21 3.98 -16.08
N ASN A 163 3.28 4.34 -16.80
CA ASN A 163 3.91 5.65 -16.68
C ASN A 163 4.25 6.08 -15.24
N ASN A 164 4.58 5.11 -14.40
CA ASN A 164 5.06 5.31 -13.05
C ASN A 164 6.45 4.70 -12.94
N TYR A 165 7.36 5.39 -12.25
CA TYR A 165 8.76 5.00 -12.14
C TYR A 165 9.17 4.84 -10.68
N LYS A 166 10.41 4.34 -10.47
CA LYS A 166 10.94 4.25 -9.10
C LYS A 166 10.85 5.60 -8.40
N PHE A 167 10.45 5.55 -7.14
CA PHE A 167 10.36 6.74 -6.27
C PHE A 167 9.33 7.80 -6.68
N ASP A 168 8.52 7.58 -7.71
CA ASP A 168 7.50 8.55 -8.11
C ASP A 168 6.57 8.90 -6.94
N ASN A 169 6.13 7.91 -6.16
CA ASN A 169 5.33 8.14 -4.96
C ASN A 169 6.10 8.98 -3.92
N VAL A 170 7.40 8.74 -3.73
CA VAL A 170 8.25 9.54 -2.81
C VAL A 170 8.40 10.98 -3.32
N LEU A 171 8.63 11.16 -4.62
CA LEU A 171 8.78 12.48 -5.23
C LEU A 171 7.47 13.29 -5.14
N MET A 172 6.32 12.63 -5.40
CA MET A 172 4.99 13.24 -5.25
C MET A 172 4.74 13.67 -3.81
N VAL A 173 4.95 12.77 -2.85
CA VAL A 173 4.76 13.07 -1.42
C VAL A 173 5.69 14.19 -0.97
N LYS A 174 6.96 14.17 -1.37
CA LYS A 174 7.91 15.23 -1.03
C LYS A 174 7.49 16.59 -1.59
N TYR A 175 7.05 16.62 -2.84
CA TYR A 175 6.56 17.85 -3.47
C TYR A 175 5.32 18.38 -2.73
N LEU A 176 4.29 17.55 -2.57
CA LEU A 176 3.03 17.93 -1.96
C LEU A 176 3.23 18.41 -0.51
N ARG A 177 4.01 17.69 0.30
CA ARG A 177 4.35 18.11 1.67
C ARG A 177 4.98 19.50 1.74
N GLY A 178 5.76 19.87 0.73
CA GLY A 178 6.43 21.18 0.67
C GLY A 178 5.47 22.38 0.58
N PHE A 179 4.22 22.14 0.20
CA PHE A 179 3.22 23.19 -0.02
C PHE A 179 1.95 23.03 0.84
N MET A 180 1.79 21.90 1.54
CA MET A 180 0.63 21.61 2.38
C MET A 180 0.85 22.05 3.83
N GLN A 181 -0.21 22.53 4.47
CA GLN A 181 -0.22 22.83 5.90
C GLN A 181 -0.22 21.55 6.75
N TYR A 182 -0.92 20.52 6.28
CA TYR A 182 -1.06 19.22 6.96
C TYR A 182 -0.20 18.14 6.31
N GLY A 183 0.90 18.53 5.66
CA GLY A 183 1.75 17.64 4.87
C GLY A 183 2.42 16.52 5.67
N ASP A 184 2.60 16.66 6.97
CA ASP A 184 3.10 15.62 7.88
C ASP A 184 2.19 14.38 7.91
N ARG A 185 0.92 14.53 7.58
CA ARG A 185 -0.08 13.43 7.47
C ARG A 185 -0.23 12.86 6.04
N LEU A 186 0.58 13.29 5.09
CA LEU A 186 0.73 12.68 3.77
C LEU A 186 2.04 11.90 3.74
N GLY A 187 2.04 10.64 3.36
CA GLY A 187 3.23 9.80 3.32
C GLY A 187 3.18 8.78 2.20
N THR A 188 4.08 7.81 2.27
CA THR A 188 4.13 6.69 1.34
C THR A 188 3.72 5.39 2.03
N LEU A 189 3.15 4.47 1.25
CA LEU A 189 3.15 3.06 1.53
C LEU A 189 4.15 2.41 0.59
N PHE A 190 5.06 1.59 1.12
CA PHE A 190 6.07 0.94 0.33
C PHE A 190 5.70 -0.53 0.08
N ASP A 191 5.34 -0.86 -1.17
CA ASP A 191 5.14 -2.24 -1.59
C ASP A 191 6.44 -2.83 -2.13
N VAL A 192 6.91 -3.88 -1.43
CA VAL A 192 8.15 -4.60 -1.74
C VAL A 192 8.01 -5.43 -3.01
N ALA A 193 6.84 -6.05 -3.24
CA ALA A 193 6.62 -6.84 -4.45
C ALA A 193 6.64 -5.96 -5.70
N HIS A 194 6.09 -4.76 -5.63
CA HIS A 194 6.15 -3.79 -6.72
C HIS A 194 7.58 -3.35 -7.03
N ALA A 195 8.42 -3.15 -6.01
CA ALA A 195 9.84 -2.84 -6.21
C ALA A 195 10.59 -4.02 -6.86
N ILE A 196 10.33 -5.26 -6.42
CA ILE A 196 10.88 -6.47 -7.05
C ILE A 196 10.39 -6.61 -8.50
N GLY A 197 9.12 -6.32 -8.75
CA GLY A 197 8.53 -6.28 -10.09
C GLY A 197 9.24 -5.28 -10.99
N SER A 198 9.53 -4.08 -10.49
CA SER A 198 10.28 -3.06 -11.24
C SER A 198 11.68 -3.53 -11.64
N LYS A 199 12.42 -4.21 -10.74
CA LYS A 199 13.71 -4.85 -11.06
C LYS A 199 13.60 -5.87 -12.18
N ARG A 200 12.56 -6.70 -12.15
CA ARG A 200 12.30 -7.72 -13.17
C ARG A 200 11.96 -7.14 -14.53
N VAL A 201 11.15 -6.09 -14.53
CA VAL A 201 10.86 -5.30 -15.75
C VAL A 201 12.16 -4.75 -16.33
N HIS A 202 12.98 -4.13 -15.52
CA HIS A 202 14.29 -3.62 -15.92
C HIS A 202 15.12 -4.70 -16.60
N ASN A 203 15.29 -5.86 -15.97
CA ASN A 203 16.14 -6.94 -16.48
C ASN A 203 15.59 -7.63 -17.74
N ALA A 204 14.26 -7.74 -17.86
CA ALA A 204 13.64 -8.57 -18.89
C ALA A 204 13.31 -7.81 -20.18
N ILE A 205 12.96 -6.52 -20.09
CA ILE A 205 12.34 -5.81 -21.21
C ILE A 205 12.87 -4.39 -21.44
N SER A 206 13.88 -3.94 -20.69
CA SER A 206 14.47 -2.60 -20.87
C SER A 206 14.91 -2.32 -22.30
N ASP A 207 15.58 -3.26 -22.96
CA ASP A 207 16.06 -3.14 -24.33
C ASP A 207 14.92 -3.13 -25.34
N VAL A 208 13.86 -3.90 -25.09
CA VAL A 208 12.70 -4.04 -25.98
C VAL A 208 11.84 -2.80 -25.97
N LEU A 209 11.56 -2.28 -24.77
CA LEU A 209 10.68 -1.13 -24.61
C LEU A 209 11.38 0.22 -24.76
N LYS A 210 12.70 0.23 -24.90
CA LYS A 210 13.53 1.46 -24.95
C LYS A 210 13.19 2.41 -23.79
N LEU A 211 12.94 1.83 -22.62
CA LEU A 211 12.65 2.58 -21.42
C LEU A 211 13.94 3.22 -20.88
N ASP A 212 13.79 4.35 -20.23
CA ASP A 212 14.87 4.92 -19.42
C ASP A 212 15.09 4.02 -18.20
N VAL A 213 16.07 3.12 -18.32
CA VAL A 213 16.34 2.08 -17.32
C VAL A 213 16.70 2.64 -15.95
N ASP A 214 17.29 3.83 -15.90
CA ASP A 214 17.64 4.49 -14.64
C ASP A 214 16.41 4.91 -13.85
N LYS A 215 15.28 5.10 -14.53
CA LYS A 215 13.99 5.44 -13.91
C LYS A 215 13.22 4.24 -13.38
N LEU A 216 13.49 3.02 -13.84
CA LEU A 216 12.74 1.83 -13.41
C LEU A 216 13.07 1.42 -11.96
N GLY A 217 14.31 1.60 -11.55
CA GLY A 217 14.78 1.16 -10.24
C GLY A 217 14.83 -0.36 -10.11
N TYR A 218 15.73 -0.86 -9.28
CA TYR A 218 15.89 -2.31 -9.16
C TYR A 218 16.45 -2.78 -7.83
N GLU A 219 17.02 -1.89 -7.04
CA GLU A 219 17.63 -2.29 -5.76
C GLU A 219 16.71 -1.94 -4.59
N LEU A 220 16.32 -2.93 -3.80
CA LEU A 220 15.47 -2.74 -2.62
C LEU A 220 16.07 -1.75 -1.62
N ASN A 221 17.41 -1.80 -1.46
CA ASN A 221 18.10 -0.87 -0.57
C ASN A 221 17.88 0.60 -0.96
N GLU A 222 17.76 0.92 -2.25
CA GLU A 222 17.46 2.27 -2.72
C GLU A 222 16.03 2.70 -2.38
N TYR A 223 15.06 1.78 -2.55
CA TYR A 223 13.66 2.03 -2.17
C TYR A 223 13.50 2.27 -0.67
N TYR A 224 14.12 1.44 0.16
CA TYR A 224 14.10 1.62 1.61
C TYR A 224 14.72 2.96 2.00
N LYS A 225 15.87 3.30 1.45
CA LYS A 225 16.52 4.60 1.69
C LYS A 225 15.64 5.78 1.29
N ALA A 226 14.98 5.72 0.15
CA ALA A 226 14.15 6.80 -0.37
C ALA A 226 12.86 7.02 0.43
N ASN A 227 12.24 5.92 0.89
CA ASN A 227 10.97 5.97 1.62
C ASN A 227 11.12 6.29 3.13
N LYS A 228 12.32 6.18 3.72
CA LYS A 228 12.56 6.21 5.16
C LYS A 228 11.79 7.31 5.89
N ASP A 229 11.84 8.54 5.38
CA ASP A 229 11.30 9.73 6.07
C ASP A 229 9.79 9.96 5.79
N TYR A 230 9.19 9.13 4.93
CA TYR A 230 7.82 9.33 4.45
C TYR A 230 6.92 8.12 4.68
N CYS A 231 7.46 6.96 5.01
CA CYS A 231 6.76 5.69 5.00
C CYS A 231 5.85 5.51 6.22
N PHE A 232 4.58 5.21 5.97
CA PHE A 232 3.59 4.90 6.99
C PHE A 232 3.30 3.41 7.14
N GLY A 233 3.63 2.60 6.12
CA GLY A 233 3.46 1.17 6.12
C GLY A 233 4.24 0.50 5.00
N ILE A 234 4.50 -0.80 5.17
CA ILE A 234 5.19 -1.63 4.18
C ILE A 234 4.30 -2.82 3.85
N HIS A 235 3.94 -2.99 2.56
CA HIS A 235 3.39 -4.23 2.05
C HIS A 235 4.52 -5.19 1.75
N LEU A 236 4.52 -6.33 2.44
CA LEU A 236 5.58 -7.33 2.34
C LEU A 236 5.08 -8.55 1.59
N ALA A 237 5.48 -8.68 0.36
CA ALA A 237 5.23 -9.86 -0.45
C ALA A 237 6.41 -10.14 -1.38
N ASN A 238 6.41 -11.32 -1.97
CA ASN A 238 7.33 -11.66 -3.05
C ASN A 238 6.60 -11.56 -4.40
N MET A 239 7.38 -11.42 -5.46
CA MET A 239 6.91 -11.49 -6.83
C MET A 239 7.75 -12.51 -7.59
N THR A 240 7.17 -13.61 -8.09
CA THR A 240 7.91 -14.71 -8.71
C THR A 240 7.90 -14.73 -10.23
N GLY A 241 7.13 -13.87 -10.87
CA GLY A 241 7.07 -13.80 -12.33
C GLY A 241 6.81 -12.38 -12.79
N PHE A 242 7.25 -12.10 -14.00
CA PHE A 242 6.81 -10.97 -14.78
C PHE A 242 6.52 -11.52 -16.17
N GLY A 243 5.30 -11.40 -16.63
CA GLY A 243 4.91 -11.85 -17.97
C GLY A 243 3.44 -12.20 -18.07
N ILE A 244 3.00 -12.30 -19.29
CA ILE A 244 1.66 -12.36 -19.86
C ILE A 244 0.63 -13.23 -19.12
N LYS A 245 1.04 -14.17 -18.29
CA LYS A 245 0.14 -15.08 -17.56
C LYS A 245 0.48 -15.23 -16.07
N SER A 246 1.41 -14.46 -15.55
CA SER A 246 1.93 -14.68 -14.21
C SER A 246 2.36 -13.39 -13.51
N GLU A 247 1.45 -12.42 -13.39
CA GLU A 247 1.56 -11.47 -12.29
C GLU A 247 1.41 -12.25 -10.99
N ASN A 248 2.50 -12.78 -10.51
CA ASN A 248 2.53 -13.44 -9.23
C ASN A 248 2.97 -12.43 -8.15
N HIS A 249 2.38 -11.24 -8.18
CA HIS A 249 2.33 -10.34 -7.03
C HIS A 249 1.69 -11.10 -5.85
N GLY A 250 2.23 -10.91 -4.67
CA GLY A 250 1.70 -11.56 -3.48
C GLY A 250 2.08 -13.04 -3.37
N THR A 251 3.17 -13.51 -4.00
CA THR A 251 3.62 -14.87 -3.75
C THR A 251 4.14 -15.02 -2.33
N LYS A 252 3.93 -16.24 -1.79
CA LYS A 252 4.32 -16.59 -0.43
C LYS A 252 5.78 -16.28 -0.15
N LEU A 253 6.04 -15.90 1.07
CA LEU A 253 7.37 -15.79 1.61
C LEU A 253 7.95 -17.20 1.82
N ASN A 254 9.17 -17.47 1.35
CA ASN A 254 9.83 -18.76 1.51
C ASN A 254 11.08 -18.64 2.37
N ARG A 255 11.25 -19.55 3.33
CA ARG A 255 12.51 -19.71 4.04
C ARG A 255 13.54 -20.35 3.10
N GLY A 256 14.62 -19.68 2.79
CA GLY A 256 15.89 -20.33 2.46
C GLY A 256 16.10 -20.84 1.04
N LYS A 257 15.57 -20.22 0.00
CA LYS A 257 16.10 -20.39 -1.36
C LYS A 257 16.59 -19.06 -1.92
N GLU A 258 17.65 -19.09 -2.70
CA GLU A 258 18.40 -17.95 -3.26
C GLU A 258 17.58 -16.87 -3.99
N SER A 259 16.31 -17.11 -4.21
CA SER A 259 15.37 -16.19 -4.85
C SER A 259 14.30 -15.61 -3.90
N SER A 260 14.41 -15.87 -2.59
CA SER A 260 13.41 -15.34 -1.64
C SER A 260 13.96 -14.12 -0.91
N PRO A 261 13.47 -12.93 -1.23
CA PRO A 261 13.91 -11.68 -0.61
C PRO A 261 13.29 -11.44 0.77
N VAL A 262 12.81 -12.46 1.46
CA VAL A 262 12.05 -12.28 2.71
C VAL A 262 12.87 -11.73 3.84
N ILE A 263 14.11 -12.16 3.93
CA ILE A 263 15.01 -11.70 5.00
C ILE A 263 15.59 -10.33 4.64
N GLU A 264 15.95 -10.11 3.38
CA GLU A 264 16.50 -8.82 2.93
C GLU A 264 15.58 -7.63 3.25
N PRO A 265 14.25 -7.65 2.96
CA PRO A 265 13.36 -6.58 3.37
C PRO A 265 13.35 -6.31 4.87
N LEU A 266 13.37 -7.33 5.70
CA LEU A 266 13.38 -7.19 7.15
C LEU A 266 14.73 -6.64 7.66
N VAL A 267 15.84 -7.08 7.07
CA VAL A 267 17.17 -6.52 7.35
C VAL A 267 17.25 -5.05 6.96
N LEU A 268 16.67 -4.67 5.82
CA LEU A 268 16.61 -3.28 5.37
C LEU A 268 15.67 -2.43 6.24
N TYR A 269 14.56 -3.02 6.70
CA TYR A 269 13.68 -2.38 7.68
C TYR A 269 14.46 -1.96 8.93
N ASP A 270 15.24 -2.86 9.49
CA ASP A 270 16.07 -2.60 10.66
C ASP A 270 17.24 -1.66 10.35
N LYS A 271 17.94 -1.87 9.23
CA LYS A 271 19.07 -1.04 8.80
C LYS A 271 18.70 0.44 8.70
N TYR A 272 17.49 0.72 8.23
CA TYR A 272 16.97 2.07 8.07
C TYR A 272 16.10 2.52 9.25
N GLU A 273 16.03 1.73 10.33
CA GLU A 273 15.31 2.06 11.57
C GLU A 273 13.83 2.43 11.33
N TYR A 274 13.15 1.65 10.49
CA TYR A 274 11.73 1.83 10.28
C TYR A 274 10.93 1.53 11.54
N SER A 275 9.86 2.31 11.76
CA SER A 275 8.91 2.13 12.86
C SER A 275 7.46 1.98 12.39
N CYS A 276 7.24 1.98 11.06
CA CYS A 276 5.92 1.78 10.48
C CYS A 276 5.48 0.31 10.56
N TYR A 277 4.20 0.05 10.29
CA TYR A 277 3.70 -1.32 10.26
C TYR A 277 4.20 -2.10 9.03
N VAL A 278 4.18 -3.43 9.15
CA VAL A 278 4.47 -4.36 8.05
C VAL A 278 3.23 -5.22 7.81
N CYS A 279 2.69 -5.17 6.60
CA CYS A 279 1.52 -5.93 6.18
C CYS A 279 1.94 -7.00 5.16
N PRO A 280 1.97 -8.30 5.52
CA PRO A 280 2.19 -9.37 4.55
C PRO A 280 1.03 -9.43 3.54
N GLU A 281 1.28 -9.00 2.31
CA GLU A 281 0.28 -9.00 1.24
C GLU A 281 0.42 -10.22 0.35
N VAL A 282 0.14 -11.39 0.91
CA VAL A 282 0.30 -12.67 0.24
C VAL A 282 -1.03 -13.21 -0.32
N LYS A 283 -1.00 -13.71 -1.56
CA LYS A 283 -2.16 -14.36 -2.18
C LYS A 283 -2.45 -15.69 -1.49
N GLU A 284 -3.72 -15.92 -1.24
CA GLU A 284 -4.26 -17.15 -0.69
C GLU A 284 -5.06 -17.93 -1.73
N LYS A 285 -5.09 -19.25 -1.59
CA LYS A 285 -6.07 -20.08 -2.31
C LYS A 285 -7.45 -20.00 -1.68
N ASP A 286 -7.46 -19.81 -0.37
CA ASP A 286 -8.64 -19.68 0.45
C ASP A 286 -8.38 -18.60 1.51
N TYR A 287 -9.04 -17.47 1.36
CA TYR A 287 -8.91 -16.32 2.26
C TYR A 287 -9.55 -16.54 3.64
N ASN A 288 -10.31 -17.61 3.83
CA ASN A 288 -10.82 -17.98 5.14
C ASN A 288 -9.82 -18.84 5.92
N ASN A 289 -8.86 -19.49 5.23
CA ASN A 289 -7.83 -20.33 5.88
C ASN A 289 -6.45 -19.67 5.99
N CYS A 290 -6.08 -18.81 5.08
CA CYS A 290 -4.89 -17.96 5.10
C CYS A 290 -3.56 -18.63 5.46
N VAL A 291 -3.26 -19.75 4.83
CA VAL A 291 -2.05 -20.55 5.09
C VAL A 291 -0.76 -19.77 4.79
N ASN A 292 -0.76 -18.96 3.71
CA ASN A 292 0.40 -18.20 3.33
C ASN A 292 0.62 -17.00 4.28
N LEU A 293 -0.44 -16.36 4.72
CA LEU A 293 -0.38 -15.26 5.69
C LEU A 293 0.18 -15.77 7.03
N LYS A 294 -0.33 -16.91 7.53
CA LYS A 294 0.20 -17.54 8.74
C LYS A 294 1.71 -17.78 8.63
N ALA A 295 2.14 -18.39 7.54
CA ALA A 295 3.56 -18.64 7.31
C ALA A 295 4.39 -17.33 7.24
N ALA A 296 3.84 -16.28 6.64
CA ALA A 296 4.50 -14.98 6.57
C ALA A 296 4.66 -14.34 7.97
N ILE A 297 3.62 -14.38 8.79
CA ILE A 297 3.66 -13.90 10.18
C ILE A 297 4.71 -14.67 10.99
N GLU A 298 4.73 -16.00 10.89
CA GLU A 298 5.72 -16.85 11.56
C GLU A 298 7.16 -16.49 11.15
N ILE A 299 7.42 -16.23 9.86
CA ILE A 299 8.73 -15.83 9.36
C ILE A 299 9.16 -14.49 9.97
N ILE A 300 8.28 -13.50 10.04
CA ILE A 300 8.59 -12.19 10.62
C ILE A 300 8.89 -12.35 12.12
N ARG A 301 8.07 -13.12 12.84
CA ARG A 301 8.28 -13.36 14.28
C ARG A 301 9.58 -14.14 14.58
N ASP A 302 9.92 -15.11 13.72
CA ASP A 302 11.19 -15.83 13.86
C ASP A 302 12.40 -14.93 13.59
N TYR A 303 12.30 -14.01 12.63
CA TYR A 303 13.32 -12.99 12.38
C TYR A 303 13.54 -12.11 13.64
N GLU A 304 12.47 -11.65 14.29
CA GLU A 304 12.56 -10.89 15.53
C GLU A 304 13.28 -11.67 16.67
N LYS A 305 12.96 -12.98 16.79
CA LYS A 305 13.61 -13.85 17.79
C LYS A 305 15.12 -14.02 17.52
N LEU A 306 15.50 -14.27 16.25
CA LEU A 306 16.89 -14.44 15.87
C LEU A 306 17.71 -13.18 16.17
N LYS A 307 17.17 -12.01 15.86
CA LYS A 307 17.79 -10.72 16.17
C LYS A 307 18.03 -10.52 17.67
N THR A 308 17.15 -11.06 18.52
CA THR A 308 17.29 -10.98 19.98
C THR A 308 18.39 -11.92 20.50
N LEU A 309 18.70 -13.00 19.79
CA LEU A 309 19.72 -13.98 20.18
C LEU A 309 21.15 -13.61 19.74
N GLU A 310 21.29 -12.74 18.74
CA GLU A 310 22.59 -12.27 18.22
C GLU A 310 23.21 -11.13 19.05
N ARG A 311 22.52 -10.69 20.10
CA ARG A 311 22.94 -9.65 21.06
C ARG A 311 23.21 -10.22 22.42
#